data_ee6dd236a29cd0c64fab6af8bce1d8a1
#
_entry.id   ee6dd236a29cd0c64fab6af8bce1d8a1
#
_cell.length_a   1.000
_cell.length_b   1.000
_cell.length_c   1.000
_cell.angle_alpha   90.00
_cell.angle_beta   90.00
_cell.angle_gamma   90.00
#
_symmetry.space_group_name_H-M   'P 1'
#
loop_
_entity.id
_entity.type
_entity.pdbx_description
1 polymer ?
#
loop_
_entity_poly.entity_id
_entity_poly.type
_entity_poly.pdbx_seq_one_letter_code
_entity_poly.pdbx_strand_id
1 'polypeptide(L)'
;LFVAGLVVAVFDVAIEYQHGRADIKTTSINILKGFFACSLIGVVPVELYKFCISLQNTFSHDLSALFAGGQSIDLAGQSTSVLVGSFAVSGNITFSLFNILALIAFAYCAIKIFFQNIKRGGILLVQMAVGALYMFSIPRGYMDGFVQWMKQVAAICLTAFMQTTLLFLALLTFPGN
;
A
#
# COMPACT_ATOMS: atom_id res chain seq x y z
N LEU A 1 -7.65 19.04 13.90
CA LEU A 1 -6.36 19.62 13.48
C LEU A 1 -6.52 20.60 12.33
N PHE A 2 -7.29 20.27 11.28
CA PHE A 2 -7.56 21.22 10.18
C PHE A 2 -8.19 22.52 10.68
N VAL A 3 -9.22 22.47 11.53
CA VAL A 3 -9.86 23.64 12.10
C VAL A 3 -8.88 24.49 12.92
N ALA A 4 -8.01 23.86 13.70
CA ALA A 4 -6.97 24.60 14.43
C ALA A 4 -5.98 25.30 13.48
N GLY A 5 -5.58 24.62 12.39
CA GLY A 5 -4.75 25.21 11.35
C GLY A 5 -5.44 26.38 10.63
N LEU A 6 -6.74 26.27 10.38
CA LEU A 6 -7.54 27.33 9.80
C LEU A 6 -7.62 28.57 10.70
N VAL A 7 -7.83 28.37 12.01
CA VAL A 7 -7.83 29.48 12.97
C VAL A 7 -6.49 30.21 12.97
N VAL A 8 -5.38 29.47 13.00
CA VAL A 8 -4.03 30.07 12.93
C VAL A 8 -3.83 30.83 11.61
N ALA A 9 -4.25 30.25 10.47
CA ALA A 9 -4.15 30.91 9.17
C ALA A 9 -4.94 32.24 9.11
N VAL A 10 -6.12 32.29 9.75
CA VAL A 10 -6.92 33.52 9.85
C VAL A 10 -6.18 34.57 10.67
N PHE A 11 -5.56 34.18 11.80
CA PHE A 11 -4.73 35.11 12.59
C PHE A 11 -3.51 35.60 11.82
N ASP A 12 -2.81 34.71 11.11
CA ASP A 12 -1.64 35.08 10.29
C ASP A 12 -2.07 36.14 9.23
N VAL A 13 -3.20 35.94 8.55
CA VAL A 13 -3.75 36.92 7.57
C VAL A 13 -4.15 38.23 8.24
N ALA A 14 -4.76 38.19 9.42
CA ALA A 14 -5.12 39.44 10.14
C ALA A 14 -3.90 40.27 10.50
N ILE A 15 -2.79 39.63 10.89
CA ILE A 15 -1.50 40.27 11.17
C ILE A 15 -0.90 40.86 9.87
N GLU A 16 -0.89 40.10 8.79
CA GLU A 16 -0.39 40.55 7.48
C GLU A 16 -1.21 41.71 6.93
N TYR A 17 -2.52 41.71 7.16
CA TYR A 17 -3.40 42.80 6.77
C TYR A 17 -3.03 44.09 7.47
N GLN A 18 -2.71 44.08 8.74
CA GLN A 18 -2.24 45.24 9.50
C GLN A 18 -0.92 45.81 8.93
N HIS A 19 -0.06 44.95 8.33
CA HIS A 19 1.17 45.37 7.68
C HIS A 19 1.01 45.72 6.20
N GLY A 20 -0.20 45.75 5.67
CA GLY A 20 -0.50 46.12 4.26
C GLY A 20 0.01 45.11 3.21
N ARG A 21 0.34 43.89 3.62
CA ARG A 21 0.90 42.84 2.75
C ARG A 21 -0.01 41.61 2.59
N ALA A 22 -1.24 41.67 3.08
CA ALA A 22 -2.12 40.49 3.05
C ALA A 22 -2.54 40.14 1.62
N ASP A 23 -2.26 38.92 1.19
CA ASP A 23 -2.80 38.31 -0.03
C ASP A 23 -3.98 37.39 0.32
N ILE A 24 -5.16 38.00 0.48
CA ILE A 24 -6.39 37.28 0.83
C ILE A 24 -6.74 36.23 -0.23
N LYS A 25 -6.42 36.47 -1.50
CA LYS A 25 -6.70 35.57 -2.60
C LYS A 25 -5.92 34.27 -2.45
N THR A 26 -4.62 34.36 -2.20
CA THR A 26 -3.75 33.18 -2.01
C THR A 26 -4.14 32.38 -0.76
N THR A 27 -4.48 33.06 0.33
CA THR A 27 -4.93 32.39 1.57
C THR A 27 -6.26 31.68 1.37
N SER A 28 -7.22 32.28 0.70
CA SER A 28 -8.50 31.63 0.40
C SER A 28 -8.32 30.37 -0.44
N ILE A 29 -7.44 30.40 -1.42
CA ILE A 29 -7.08 29.22 -2.23
C ILE A 29 -6.42 28.13 -1.37
N ASN A 30 -5.55 28.50 -0.44
CA ASN A 30 -4.88 27.55 0.44
C ASN A 30 -5.86 26.88 1.42
N ILE A 31 -6.83 27.62 1.94
CA ILE A 31 -7.91 27.07 2.77
C ILE A 31 -8.75 26.08 1.97
N LEU A 32 -9.12 26.41 0.73
CA LEU A 32 -9.86 25.49 -0.14
C LEU A 32 -9.07 24.21 -0.44
N LYS A 33 -7.80 24.33 -0.77
CA LYS A 33 -6.90 23.19 -0.93
C LYS A 33 -6.81 22.32 0.33
N GLY A 34 -6.75 22.95 1.51
CA GLY A 34 -6.74 22.27 2.80
C GLY A 34 -8.02 21.47 3.05
N PHE A 35 -9.17 22.01 2.66
CA PHE A 35 -10.45 21.31 2.76
C PHE A 35 -10.49 20.04 1.90
N PHE A 36 -10.07 20.14 0.64
CA PHE A 36 -9.95 18.98 -0.25
C PHE A 36 -8.95 17.95 0.28
N ALA A 37 -7.79 18.40 0.71
CA ALA A 37 -6.77 17.52 1.27
C ALA A 37 -7.28 16.78 2.54
N CYS A 38 -8.06 17.46 3.39
CA CYS A 38 -8.67 16.83 4.58
C CYS A 38 -9.63 15.69 4.21
N SER A 39 -10.44 15.88 3.17
CA SER A 39 -11.32 14.82 2.66
C SER A 39 -10.55 13.64 2.07
N LEU A 40 -9.42 13.90 1.43
CA LEU A 40 -8.61 12.87 0.78
C LEU A 40 -7.85 11.98 1.78
N ILE A 41 -7.41 12.50 2.92
CA ILE A 41 -6.59 11.74 3.89
C ILE A 41 -7.31 10.51 4.45
N GLY A 42 -8.61 10.59 4.69
CA GLY A 42 -9.37 9.45 5.20
C GLY A 42 -9.72 8.42 4.13
N VAL A 43 -9.90 8.87 2.90
CA VAL A 43 -10.43 8.05 1.79
C VAL A 43 -9.30 7.44 0.94
N VAL A 44 -8.33 8.28 0.55
CA VAL A 44 -7.29 7.89 -0.42
C VAL A 44 -6.46 6.68 0.01
N PRO A 45 -5.93 6.58 1.23
CA PRO A 45 -5.11 5.43 1.61
C PRO A 45 -5.90 4.12 1.56
N VAL A 46 -7.16 4.15 1.99
CA VAL A 46 -8.04 2.96 2.01
C VAL A 46 -8.41 2.53 0.60
N GLU A 47 -8.86 3.47 -0.23
CA GLU A 47 -9.24 3.19 -1.61
C GLU A 47 -8.04 2.79 -2.47
N LEU A 48 -6.90 3.43 -2.27
CA LEU A 48 -5.65 3.06 -2.96
C LEU A 48 -5.21 1.65 -2.57
N TYR A 49 -5.32 1.29 -1.29
CA TYR A 49 -4.99 -0.05 -0.83
C TYR A 49 -5.94 -1.11 -1.41
N LYS A 50 -7.26 -0.85 -1.40
CA LYS A 50 -8.26 -1.72 -2.04
C LYS A 50 -7.98 -1.88 -3.54
N PHE A 51 -7.66 -0.79 -4.23
CA PHE A 51 -7.29 -0.81 -5.64
C PHE A 51 -6.07 -1.69 -5.88
N CYS A 52 -5.02 -1.57 -5.09
CA CYS A 52 -3.82 -2.40 -5.21
C CYS A 52 -4.10 -3.89 -4.97
N ILE A 53 -4.97 -4.22 -4.00
CA ILE A 53 -5.41 -5.61 -3.76
C ILE A 53 -6.25 -6.13 -4.93
N SER A 54 -7.19 -5.33 -5.44
CA SER A 54 -8.02 -5.72 -6.60
C SER A 54 -7.15 -5.96 -7.83
N LEU A 55 -6.18 -5.08 -8.09
CA LEU A 55 -5.22 -5.23 -9.18
C LEU A 55 -4.38 -6.50 -9.02
N GLN A 56 -3.94 -6.81 -7.80
CA GLN A 56 -3.22 -8.02 -7.47
C GLN A 56 -4.04 -9.28 -7.75
N ASN A 57 -5.31 -9.31 -7.33
CA ASN A 57 -6.21 -10.45 -7.56
C ASN A 57 -6.48 -10.66 -9.05
N THR A 58 -6.76 -9.58 -9.80
CA THR A 58 -6.96 -9.66 -11.25
C THR A 58 -5.71 -10.17 -11.94
N PHE A 59 -4.55 -9.62 -11.59
CA PHE A 59 -3.27 -10.03 -12.20
C PHE A 59 -2.92 -11.48 -11.87
N SER A 60 -3.16 -11.94 -10.64
CA SER A 60 -2.92 -13.34 -10.27
C SER A 60 -3.87 -14.29 -10.99
N HIS A 61 -5.15 -13.90 -11.17
CA HIS A 61 -6.12 -14.68 -11.92
C HIS A 61 -5.74 -14.81 -13.41
N ASP A 62 -5.42 -13.70 -14.05
CA ASP A 62 -5.07 -13.67 -15.47
C ASP A 62 -3.76 -14.43 -15.74
N LEU A 63 -2.78 -14.31 -14.84
CA LEU A 63 -1.52 -15.01 -14.95
C LEU A 63 -1.72 -16.53 -14.74
N SER A 64 -2.56 -16.93 -13.78
CA SER A 64 -2.89 -18.34 -13.56
C SER A 64 -3.63 -18.96 -14.75
N ALA A 65 -4.51 -18.20 -15.40
CA ALA A 65 -5.21 -18.62 -16.61
C ALA A 65 -4.25 -18.87 -17.78
N LEU A 66 -3.22 -18.05 -17.90
CA LEU A 66 -2.20 -18.18 -18.96
C LEU A 66 -1.24 -19.38 -18.75
N PHE A 67 -0.85 -19.65 -17.51
CA PHE A 67 0.22 -20.63 -17.20
C PHE A 67 -0.32 -21.97 -16.66
N ALA A 68 -1.44 -21.97 -15.97
CA ALA A 68 -2.00 -23.18 -15.33
C ALA A 68 -3.20 -23.81 -16.05
N GLY A 69 -3.45 -23.45 -17.33
CA GLY A 69 -4.53 -24.03 -18.11
C GLY A 69 -5.94 -23.79 -17.55
N GLY A 70 -6.18 -22.67 -16.88
CA GLY A 70 -7.48 -22.24 -16.40
C GLY A 70 -7.82 -22.62 -14.96
N GLN A 71 -6.92 -23.19 -14.19
CA GLN A 71 -7.10 -23.36 -12.74
C GLN A 71 -6.78 -22.04 -12.02
N SER A 72 -7.79 -21.42 -11.43
CA SER A 72 -7.62 -20.22 -10.61
C SER A 72 -6.87 -20.58 -9.33
N ILE A 73 -5.64 -20.08 -9.20
CA ILE A 73 -4.86 -20.19 -7.97
C ILE A 73 -5.28 -19.04 -7.05
N ASP A 74 -6.15 -19.34 -6.09
CA ASP A 74 -6.51 -18.38 -5.05
C ASP A 74 -5.34 -18.23 -4.05
N LEU A 75 -4.63 -17.12 -4.13
CA LEU A 75 -3.44 -16.83 -3.33
C LEU A 75 -3.70 -16.79 -1.82
N ALA A 76 -4.93 -16.55 -1.40
CA ALA A 76 -5.27 -16.44 0.02
C ALA A 76 -5.57 -17.81 0.68
N GLY A 77 -6.09 -18.77 -0.08
CA GLY A 77 -6.51 -20.06 0.46
C GLY A 77 -5.77 -21.29 -0.07
N GLN A 78 -5.20 -21.20 -1.27
CA GLN A 78 -4.66 -22.37 -1.97
C GLN A 78 -3.13 -22.41 -2.06
N SER A 79 -2.42 -21.39 -1.62
CA SER A 79 -0.95 -21.41 -1.63
C SER A 79 -0.37 -22.62 -0.89
N THR A 80 -1.03 -23.06 0.16
CA THR A 80 -0.65 -24.27 0.91
C THR A 80 -1.07 -25.55 0.21
N SER A 81 -2.24 -25.61 -0.42
CA SER A 81 -2.73 -26.80 -1.10
C SER A 81 -2.04 -27.06 -2.44
N VAL A 82 -1.72 -26.00 -3.19
CA VAL A 82 -0.92 -26.11 -4.42
C VAL A 82 0.52 -26.54 -4.09
N LEU A 83 1.09 -26.02 -3.03
CA LEU A 83 2.41 -26.45 -2.56
C LEU A 83 2.41 -27.92 -2.11
N VAL A 84 1.47 -28.29 -1.26
CA VAL A 84 1.32 -29.68 -0.81
C VAL A 84 0.97 -30.60 -1.97
N GLY A 85 0.13 -30.16 -2.90
CA GLY A 85 -0.29 -30.93 -4.09
C GLY A 85 0.85 -31.13 -5.09
N SER A 86 1.67 -30.11 -5.37
CA SER A 86 2.83 -30.26 -6.25
C SER A 86 3.92 -31.17 -5.66
N PHE A 87 4.01 -31.24 -4.34
CA PHE A 87 4.90 -32.19 -3.65
C PHE A 87 4.29 -33.60 -3.51
N ALA A 88 2.95 -33.74 -3.48
CA ALA A 88 2.27 -35.01 -3.32
C ALA A 88 2.07 -35.78 -4.64
N VAL A 89 1.99 -35.10 -5.78
CA VAL A 89 1.72 -35.70 -7.11
C VAL A 89 2.96 -36.38 -7.71
N SER A 90 4.17 -36.07 -7.24
CA SER A 90 5.35 -36.81 -7.64
C SER A 90 5.46 -38.11 -6.81
N GLY A 91 4.69 -39.13 -7.21
CA GLY A 91 4.61 -40.45 -6.55
C GLY A 91 5.90 -41.29 -6.50
N ASN A 92 7.02 -40.71 -6.81
CA ASN A 92 8.36 -41.24 -6.54
C ASN A 92 9.06 -40.26 -5.58
N ILE A 93 8.92 -40.56 -4.29
CA ILE A 93 9.62 -39.87 -3.22
C ILE A 93 11.11 -40.27 -3.27
N THR A 94 11.83 -39.83 -4.27
CA THR A 94 13.23 -39.55 -4.07
C THR A 94 13.25 -38.27 -3.26
N PHE A 95 13.27 -38.42 -1.94
CA PHE A 95 13.53 -37.33 -1.00
C PHE A 95 14.95 -36.79 -1.30
N SER A 96 15.04 -36.00 -2.37
CA SER A 96 16.26 -35.27 -2.66
C SER A 96 16.40 -34.23 -1.55
N LEU A 97 17.52 -34.17 -0.92
CA LEU A 97 17.88 -33.18 0.10
C LEU A 97 17.55 -31.75 -0.39
N PHE A 98 17.64 -31.53 -1.70
CA PHE A 98 17.27 -30.31 -2.37
C PHE A 98 15.78 -29.99 -2.22
N ASN A 99 14.88 -30.95 -2.32
CA ASN A 99 13.44 -30.76 -2.19
C ASN A 99 13.02 -30.35 -0.78
N ILE A 100 13.63 -30.93 0.23
CA ILE A 100 13.41 -30.58 1.65
C ILE A 100 13.91 -29.15 1.90
N LEU A 101 15.08 -28.81 1.38
CA LEU A 101 15.67 -27.48 1.53
C LEU A 101 14.82 -26.41 0.83
N ALA A 102 14.30 -26.69 -0.35
CA ALA A 102 13.39 -25.82 -1.09
C ALA A 102 12.07 -25.60 -0.32
N LEU A 103 11.51 -26.64 0.28
CA LEU A 103 10.29 -26.55 1.10
C LEU A 103 10.50 -25.68 2.35
N ILE A 104 11.62 -25.84 3.04
CA ILE A 104 11.96 -25.01 4.20
C ILE A 104 12.15 -23.56 3.81
N ALA A 105 12.86 -23.28 2.70
CA ALA A 105 13.07 -21.94 2.19
C ALA A 105 11.73 -21.26 1.80
N PHE A 106 10.83 -22.03 1.17
CA PHE A 106 9.53 -21.52 0.78
C PHE A 106 8.63 -21.23 1.99
N ALA A 107 8.59 -22.12 2.99
CA ALA A 107 7.85 -21.88 4.23
C ALA A 107 8.36 -20.64 4.95
N TYR A 108 9.67 -20.43 4.99
CA TYR A 108 10.27 -19.23 5.55
C TYR A 108 9.85 -17.96 4.80
N CYS A 109 9.85 -17.97 3.47
CA CYS A 109 9.38 -16.84 2.65
C CYS A 109 7.91 -16.54 2.89
N ALA A 110 7.05 -17.54 2.97
CA ALA A 110 5.62 -17.37 3.23
C ALA A 110 5.37 -16.70 4.58
N ILE A 111 6.04 -17.17 5.63
CA ILE A 111 5.97 -16.57 6.97
C ILE A 111 6.46 -15.12 6.96
N LYS A 112 7.55 -14.83 6.27
CA LYS A 112 8.10 -13.48 6.13
C LYS A 112 7.09 -12.53 5.46
N ILE A 113 6.46 -12.97 4.38
CA ILE A 113 5.46 -12.17 3.65
C ILE A 113 4.24 -11.90 4.53
N PHE A 114 3.78 -12.91 5.28
CA PHE A 114 2.67 -12.75 6.22
C PHE A 114 2.95 -11.65 7.26
N PHE A 115 4.11 -11.70 7.91
CA PHE A 115 4.51 -10.66 8.87
C PHE A 115 4.69 -9.28 8.22
N GLN A 116 5.19 -9.23 7.00
CA GLN A 116 5.30 -7.97 6.26
C GLN A 116 3.93 -7.35 5.95
N ASN A 117 2.92 -8.17 5.62
CA ASN A 117 1.57 -7.67 5.37
C ASN A 117 0.94 -7.06 6.62
N ILE A 118 1.10 -7.71 7.79
CA ILE A 118 0.64 -7.16 9.08
C ILE A 118 1.35 -5.84 9.38
N LYS A 119 2.66 -5.81 9.24
CA LYS A 119 3.47 -4.60 9.46
C LYS A 119 3.03 -3.44 8.57
N ARG A 120 2.69 -3.70 7.31
CA ARG A 120 2.21 -2.67 6.38
C ARG A 120 0.88 -2.09 6.80
N GLY A 121 -0.07 -2.93 7.23
CA GLY A 121 -1.34 -2.47 7.77
C GLY A 121 -1.13 -1.50 8.94
N GLY A 122 -0.24 -1.85 9.87
CA GLY A 122 0.15 -0.97 10.97
C GLY A 122 0.80 0.35 10.51
N ILE A 123 1.72 0.28 9.55
CA ILE A 123 2.37 1.49 9.00
C ILE A 123 1.33 2.39 8.30
N LEU A 124 0.37 1.82 7.57
CA LEU A 124 -0.67 2.57 6.88
C LEU A 124 -1.60 3.30 7.87
N LEU A 125 -1.94 2.68 9.00
CA LEU A 125 -2.67 3.32 10.10
C LEU A 125 -1.87 4.49 10.70
N VAL A 126 -0.58 4.30 10.96
CA VAL A 126 0.31 5.38 11.44
C VAL A 126 0.41 6.50 10.41
N GLN A 127 0.48 6.18 9.13
CA GLN A 127 0.51 7.19 8.07
C GLN A 127 -0.79 7.99 7.99
N MET A 128 -1.95 7.40 8.23
CA MET A 128 -3.21 8.15 8.32
C MET A 128 -3.19 9.13 9.50
N ALA A 129 -2.67 8.71 10.65
CA ALA A 129 -2.54 9.58 11.82
C ALA A 129 -1.56 10.73 11.57
N VAL A 130 -0.40 10.45 10.96
CA VAL A 130 0.60 11.47 10.57
C VAL A 130 0.06 12.41 9.51
N GLY A 131 -0.72 11.89 8.54
CA GLY A 131 -1.41 12.70 7.53
C GLY A 131 -2.30 13.76 8.16
N ALA A 132 -3.01 13.41 9.24
CA ALA A 132 -3.83 14.36 9.98
C ALA A 132 -3.02 15.51 10.61
N LEU A 133 -1.75 15.30 10.96
CA LEU A 133 -0.87 16.36 11.47
C LEU A 133 -0.46 17.34 10.37
N TYR A 134 -0.23 16.87 9.15
CA TYR A 134 0.09 17.74 8.01
C TYR A 134 -1.06 18.69 7.63
N MET A 135 -2.31 18.34 7.99
CA MET A 135 -3.47 19.21 7.79
C MET A 135 -3.36 20.56 8.50
N PHE A 136 -2.61 20.62 9.59
CA PHE A 136 -2.39 21.87 10.32
C PHE A 136 -1.60 22.90 9.49
N SER A 137 -0.70 22.45 8.63
CA SER A 137 0.20 23.34 7.87
C SER A 137 -0.36 23.80 6.51
N ILE A 138 -1.32 23.06 5.92
CA ILE A 138 -1.84 23.36 4.57
C ILE A 138 -2.56 24.72 4.49
N PRO A 139 -3.44 25.12 5.43
CA PRO A 139 -4.08 26.42 5.39
C PRO A 139 -3.09 27.60 5.41
N ARG A 140 -1.89 27.37 5.97
CA ARG A 140 -0.79 28.35 6.03
C ARG A 140 0.05 28.39 4.74
N GLY A 141 -0.27 27.57 3.73
CA GLY A 141 0.42 27.52 2.44
C GLY A 141 1.54 26.49 2.32
N TYR A 142 1.83 25.74 3.38
CA TYR A 142 2.88 24.71 3.36
C TYR A 142 2.33 23.35 2.92
N MET A 143 2.46 23.03 1.63
CA MET A 143 1.96 21.78 1.04
C MET A 143 3.00 20.66 0.95
N ASP A 144 4.27 20.96 1.15
CA ASP A 144 5.37 20.01 0.93
C ASP A 144 5.23 18.73 1.77
N GLY A 145 4.84 18.87 3.03
CA GLY A 145 4.59 17.75 3.92
C GLY A 145 3.47 16.83 3.43
N PHE A 146 2.39 17.41 2.92
CA PHE A 146 1.28 16.63 2.36
C PHE A 146 1.67 15.87 1.10
N VAL A 147 2.41 16.49 0.19
CA VAL A 147 2.91 15.85 -1.03
C VAL A 147 3.87 14.70 -0.69
N GLN A 148 4.75 14.90 0.27
CA GLN A 148 5.65 13.85 0.74
C GLN A 148 4.89 12.69 1.38
N TRP A 149 3.89 12.97 2.20
CA TRP A 149 3.00 11.98 2.78
C TRP A 149 2.27 11.16 1.72
N MET A 150 1.71 11.81 0.69
CA MET A 150 1.03 11.15 -0.41
C MET A 150 1.97 10.17 -1.16
N LYS A 151 3.20 10.60 -1.44
CA LYS A 151 4.22 9.74 -2.05
C LYS A 151 4.54 8.53 -1.19
N GLN A 152 4.62 8.68 0.13
CA GLN A 152 4.88 7.57 1.05
C GLN A 152 3.73 6.57 1.07
N VAL A 153 2.48 7.02 1.13
CA VAL A 153 1.29 6.15 1.07
C VAL A 153 1.25 5.38 -0.25
N ALA A 154 1.47 6.07 -1.38
CA ALA A 154 1.54 5.43 -2.69
C ALA A 154 2.66 4.38 -2.77
N ALA A 155 3.84 4.69 -2.25
CA ALA A 155 4.97 3.77 -2.22
C ALA A 155 4.68 2.51 -1.40
N ILE A 156 4.03 2.62 -0.24
CA ILE A 156 3.64 1.48 0.60
C ILE A 156 2.66 0.56 -0.15
N CYS A 157 1.64 1.15 -0.79
CA CYS A 157 0.65 0.39 -1.56
C CYS A 157 1.29 -0.30 -2.78
N LEU A 158 2.14 0.42 -3.53
CA LEU A 158 2.83 -0.13 -4.70
C LEU A 158 3.83 -1.24 -4.32
N THR A 159 4.52 -1.10 -3.20
CA THR A 159 5.43 -2.14 -2.69
C THR A 159 4.67 -3.43 -2.36
N ALA A 160 3.44 -3.33 -1.83
CA ALA A 160 2.60 -4.50 -1.58
C ALA A 160 2.30 -5.25 -2.87
N PHE A 161 1.85 -4.55 -3.89
CA PHE A 161 1.57 -5.11 -5.20
C PHE A 161 2.81 -5.79 -5.82
N MET A 162 3.95 -5.11 -5.86
CA MET A 162 5.19 -5.63 -6.44
C MET A 162 5.69 -6.90 -5.74
N GLN A 163 5.62 -6.98 -4.42
CA GLN A 163 6.08 -8.17 -3.69
C GLN A 163 5.21 -9.39 -3.98
N THR A 164 3.89 -9.23 -4.08
CA THR A 164 3.00 -10.34 -4.39
C THR A 164 3.16 -10.80 -5.82
N THR A 165 3.35 -9.86 -6.76
CA THR A 165 3.64 -10.18 -8.16
C THR A 165 4.93 -11.00 -8.30
N LEU A 166 6.00 -10.58 -7.60
CA LEU A 166 7.27 -11.32 -7.61
C LEU A 166 7.15 -12.70 -6.98
N LEU A 167 6.41 -12.85 -5.88
CA LEU A 167 6.15 -14.14 -5.28
C LEU A 167 5.41 -15.06 -6.25
N PHE A 168 4.39 -14.54 -6.93
CA PHE A 168 3.60 -15.31 -7.88
C PHE A 168 4.45 -15.76 -9.08
N LEU A 169 5.30 -14.88 -9.62
CA LEU A 169 6.26 -15.22 -10.67
C LEU A 169 7.25 -16.29 -10.22
N ALA A 170 7.73 -16.20 -9.00
CA ALA A 170 8.61 -17.21 -8.44
C ALA A 170 7.94 -18.58 -8.31
N LEU A 171 6.66 -18.61 -7.89
CA LEU A 171 5.86 -19.83 -7.83
C LEU A 171 5.64 -20.47 -9.19
N LEU A 172 5.44 -19.68 -10.23
CA LEU A 172 5.24 -20.17 -11.59
C LEU A 172 6.53 -20.70 -12.24
N THR A 173 7.68 -20.17 -11.86
CA THR A 173 8.97 -20.63 -12.39
C THR A 173 9.47 -21.91 -11.73
N PHE A 174 9.05 -22.21 -10.51
CA PHE A 174 9.52 -23.38 -9.76
C PHE A 174 8.84 -24.72 -10.12
N PRO A 175 7.55 -24.81 -10.51
CA PRO A 175 6.91 -26.10 -10.79
C PRO A 175 7.01 -26.57 -12.23
N GLY A 176 7.85 -26.01 -13.03
CA GLY A 176 7.88 -26.23 -14.49
C GLY A 176 8.96 -27.22 -14.97
N ASN A 177 9.23 -28.34 -14.29
CA ASN A 177 9.84 -29.53 -14.89
C ASN A 177 9.71 -30.75 -13.99
#